data_f92d0210061105fc7699340241fac080
#
_entry.id   f92d0210061105fc7699340241fac080
#
_cell.length_a   1.000
_cell.length_b   1.000
_cell.length_c   1.000
_cell.angle_alpha   90.00
_cell.angle_beta   90.00
_cell.angle_gamma   90.00
#
_symmetry.space_group_name_H-M   'P 1'
#
loop_
_entity.id
_entity.type
_entity.pdbx_description
1 polymer ?
#
loop_
_entity_poly.entity_id
_entity_poly.type
_entity_poly.pdbx_seq_one_letter_code
_entity_poly.pdbx_strand_id
1 'polypeptide(L)'
;MRKPPISSETPSNSPSMGRTSCSEHSAGMSSPPRGGVGGGLFLFFCQGDLLLTKEGTIPRGDEPPIELKPWEVVTTLKSPSWTPSDSPLQGGGICTSPFKGDVGRGPGGVVWSGSLLVALLSAPVTDRPDLQMVPLRKTFHILPPEDYRLAGKCAELVYFHQNSRFCGVCGGQMKWQTEISKQCCECGKELWPSLATAIIVRIQRGDEILMVHAHTFRDRHYGLVAGFVETGETLEECVRREVWEETRLRITNIRYFGSQPWPYPCGLMVGFTADYLSGQLSLQREELSDGGWYSRDRLPYLPDPSSIAYRLIDDWVKQTDKHF
;
A
#
# COMPACT_ATOMS: atom_id res chain seq x y z
N MET A 1 50.54 -15.46 -10.41
CA MET A 1 50.06 -15.06 -11.75
C MET A 1 49.78 -13.56 -11.71
N ARG A 2 50.45 -12.80 -12.58
CA ARG A 2 50.40 -11.31 -12.57
C ARG A 2 49.16 -10.82 -13.29
N LYS A 3 48.46 -9.80 -12.71
CA LYS A 3 47.37 -9.08 -13.36
C LYS A 3 47.91 -8.25 -14.55
N PRO A 4 47.20 -8.16 -15.67
CA PRO A 4 47.54 -7.23 -16.75
C PRO A 4 47.13 -5.77 -16.38
N PRO A 5 47.80 -4.75 -16.98
CA PRO A 5 47.54 -3.35 -16.69
C PRO A 5 46.26 -2.86 -17.38
N ILE A 6 45.52 -2.05 -16.66
CA ILE A 6 44.31 -1.31 -17.13
C ILE A 6 44.82 -0.15 -18.00
N SER A 7 44.51 -0.15 -19.28
CA SER A 7 44.70 1.00 -20.16
C SER A 7 43.61 2.07 -19.91
N SER A 8 44.07 3.28 -19.59
CA SER A 8 43.28 4.48 -19.50
C SER A 8 42.97 5.04 -20.89
N GLU A 9 41.79 4.75 -21.44
CA GLU A 9 41.23 5.54 -22.53
C GLU A 9 39.89 6.13 -22.07
N THR A 10 39.87 7.45 -21.86
CA THR A 10 38.70 8.26 -21.69
C THR A 10 38.08 8.56 -23.06
N PRO A 11 36.82 8.19 -23.31
CA PRO A 11 36.10 8.72 -24.48
C PRO A 11 35.61 10.14 -24.17
N SER A 12 36.24 11.11 -24.75
CA SER A 12 35.70 12.46 -24.90
C SER A 12 34.65 12.45 -26.03
N ASN A 13 33.37 12.40 -25.67
CA ASN A 13 32.27 12.90 -26.50
C ASN A 13 31.03 13.02 -25.63
N SER A 14 30.86 14.19 -25.00
CA SER A 14 29.58 14.64 -24.47
C SER A 14 28.80 15.31 -25.62
N PRO A 15 27.64 14.81 -26.00
CA PRO A 15 26.74 15.59 -26.84
C PRO A 15 26.28 16.80 -26.03
N SER A 16 26.47 18.00 -26.57
CA SER A 16 25.88 19.24 -26.07
C SER A 16 24.35 19.14 -26.16
N MET A 17 23.71 18.66 -25.09
CA MET A 17 22.27 18.78 -24.95
C MET A 17 21.94 20.25 -24.71
N GLY A 18 21.25 20.86 -25.68
CA GLY A 18 20.67 22.16 -25.54
C GLY A 18 19.80 22.20 -24.28
N ARG A 19 20.09 23.14 -23.37
CA ARG A 19 19.26 23.44 -22.21
C ARG A 19 17.91 23.92 -22.71
N THR A 20 16.93 23.04 -22.73
CA THR A 20 15.53 23.46 -22.83
C THR A 20 15.18 24.14 -21.50
N SER A 21 15.04 25.48 -21.55
CA SER A 21 14.54 26.23 -20.41
C SER A 21 13.18 25.64 -20.04
N CYS A 22 13.08 25.10 -18.83
CA CYS A 22 11.80 24.82 -18.21
C CYS A 22 11.05 26.15 -18.12
N SER A 23 10.19 26.47 -19.10
CA SER A 23 9.27 27.58 -18.96
C SER A 23 8.53 27.35 -17.64
N GLU A 24 8.47 28.37 -16.82
CA GLU A 24 7.61 28.45 -15.64
C GLU A 24 6.15 28.34 -16.11
N HIS A 25 5.73 27.13 -16.45
CA HIS A 25 4.37 26.75 -16.24
C HIS A 25 4.26 26.52 -14.72
N SER A 26 4.24 27.64 -13.97
CA SER A 26 3.44 27.70 -12.77
C SER A 26 2.11 27.09 -13.20
N ALA A 27 1.84 25.83 -12.79
CA ALA A 27 0.48 25.38 -12.72
C ALA A 27 -0.21 26.46 -11.90
N GLY A 28 -0.83 27.41 -12.60
CA GLY A 28 -1.61 28.43 -11.96
C GLY A 28 -2.54 27.66 -11.08
N MET A 29 -2.47 27.91 -9.78
CA MET A 29 -3.50 27.53 -8.86
C MET A 29 -4.77 28.19 -9.37
N SER A 30 -5.44 27.54 -10.33
CA SER A 30 -6.81 27.85 -10.65
C SER A 30 -7.55 27.52 -9.37
N SER A 31 -8.10 28.55 -8.76
CA SER A 31 -9.08 28.40 -7.68
C SER A 31 -10.03 27.28 -8.07
N PRO A 32 -10.39 26.38 -7.16
CA PRO A 32 -11.31 25.29 -7.46
C PRO A 32 -12.54 25.88 -8.19
N PRO A 33 -13.05 25.21 -9.23
CA PRO A 33 -14.16 25.74 -10.03
C PRO A 33 -15.33 26.05 -9.09
N ARG A 34 -15.74 27.32 -9.03
CA ARG A 34 -16.95 27.74 -8.33
C ARG A 34 -18.15 27.25 -9.14
N GLY A 35 -18.84 26.27 -8.63
CA GLY A 35 -20.13 25.86 -9.19
C GLY A 35 -20.29 24.37 -9.41
N GLY A 36 -20.82 23.69 -8.40
CA GLY A 36 -21.28 22.30 -8.44
C GLY A 36 -21.59 21.83 -7.04
N VAL A 37 -22.76 21.25 -6.82
CA VAL A 37 -23.18 20.67 -5.54
C VAL A 37 -22.27 19.46 -5.23
N GLY A 38 -21.18 19.69 -4.51
CA GLY A 38 -20.22 18.67 -4.11
C GLY A 38 -18.87 19.32 -3.81
N GLY A 39 -18.62 19.73 -2.58
CA GLY A 39 -17.35 20.30 -2.13
C GLY A 39 -16.18 19.33 -2.31
N GLY A 40 -14.94 19.86 -2.37
CA GLY A 40 -13.71 19.09 -2.47
C GLY A 40 -13.49 18.16 -1.26
N LEU A 41 -12.66 17.13 -1.45
CA LEU A 41 -12.22 16.22 -0.40
C LEU A 41 -10.76 16.57 -0.04
N PHE A 42 -10.45 16.63 1.26
CA PHE A 42 -9.15 17.07 1.75
C PHE A 42 -8.42 15.96 2.50
N LEU A 43 -7.36 15.39 1.90
CA LEU A 43 -6.52 14.37 2.52
C LEU A 43 -5.17 14.98 2.91
N PHE A 44 -5.06 15.36 4.16
CA PHE A 44 -3.88 16.01 4.72
C PHE A 44 -3.16 15.07 5.66
N PHE A 45 -1.85 14.93 5.47
CA PHE A 45 -1.00 14.02 6.21
C PHE A 45 0.09 14.78 6.98
N CYS A 46 0.44 14.26 8.15
CA CYS A 46 1.62 14.69 8.91
C CYS A 46 2.23 13.47 9.60
N GLN A 47 3.50 13.17 9.31
CA GLN A 47 4.25 12.06 9.94
C GLN A 47 3.55 10.69 9.93
N GLY A 48 2.75 10.43 8.90
CA GLY A 48 1.98 9.18 8.75
C GLY A 48 0.58 9.20 9.35
N ASP A 49 0.18 10.29 10.02
CA ASP A 49 -1.18 10.53 10.50
C ASP A 49 -2.01 11.24 9.43
N LEU A 50 -3.29 10.90 9.37
CA LEU A 50 -4.29 11.54 8.51
C LEU A 50 -5.14 12.52 9.33
N LEU A 51 -5.40 13.70 8.77
CA LEU A 51 -6.33 14.67 9.35
C LEU A 51 -7.77 14.24 9.13
N LEU A 52 -8.52 14.09 10.21
CA LEU A 52 -9.94 13.80 10.21
C LEU A 52 -10.73 14.90 10.94
N THR A 53 -12.03 14.99 10.70
CA THR A 53 -12.94 15.73 11.57
C THR A 53 -13.03 15.04 12.93
N LYS A 54 -13.61 15.72 13.91
CA LYS A 54 -13.84 15.13 15.25
C LYS A 54 -14.76 13.91 15.22
N GLU A 55 -15.67 13.87 14.25
CA GLU A 55 -16.60 12.77 14.00
C GLU A 55 -15.93 11.58 13.29
N GLY A 56 -14.64 11.69 12.94
CA GLY A 56 -13.87 10.61 12.30
C GLY A 56 -14.11 10.51 10.79
N THR A 57 -14.44 11.61 10.11
CA THR A 57 -14.59 11.64 8.65
C THR A 57 -13.46 12.43 7.98
N ILE A 58 -13.22 12.18 6.70
CA ILE A 58 -12.30 13.01 5.90
C ILE A 58 -12.96 14.38 5.71
N PRO A 59 -12.23 15.51 5.98
CA PRO A 59 -12.78 16.85 5.81
C PRO A 59 -13.25 17.12 4.37
N ARG A 60 -14.37 17.80 4.23
CA ARG A 60 -15.04 18.12 2.96
C ARG A 60 -15.51 19.57 2.96
N GLY A 61 -15.51 20.21 1.81
CA GLY A 61 -15.98 21.58 1.66
C GLY A 61 -15.51 22.26 0.38
N ASP A 62 -15.87 23.51 0.22
CA ASP A 62 -15.42 24.33 -0.92
C ASP A 62 -14.01 24.89 -0.70
N GLU A 63 -13.58 24.96 0.55
CA GLU A 63 -12.25 25.44 0.96
C GLU A 63 -11.60 24.45 1.92
N PRO A 64 -10.24 24.36 1.92
CA PRO A 64 -9.50 23.55 2.88
C PRO A 64 -9.86 23.91 4.33
N PRO A 65 -9.94 22.93 5.25
CA PRO A 65 -10.29 23.17 6.65
C PRO A 65 -9.23 23.96 7.42
N ILE A 66 -8.03 24.06 6.86
CA ILE A 66 -6.88 24.81 7.39
C ILE A 66 -6.16 25.54 6.27
N GLU A 67 -5.46 26.63 6.59
CA GLU A 67 -4.60 27.32 5.65
C GLU A 67 -3.38 26.44 5.30
N LEU A 68 -3.11 26.29 4.00
CA LEU A 68 -1.97 25.53 3.49
C LEU A 68 -0.91 26.44 2.93
N LYS A 69 0.35 26.14 3.22
CA LYS A 69 1.47 26.75 2.54
C LYS A 69 1.64 26.11 1.15
N PRO A 70 2.08 26.85 0.12
CA PRO A 70 2.20 26.33 -1.24
C PRO A 70 3.03 25.04 -1.36
N TRP A 71 4.07 24.88 -0.53
CA TRP A 71 4.92 23.69 -0.53
C TRP A 71 4.32 22.47 0.19
N GLU A 72 3.25 22.64 0.94
CA GLU A 72 2.52 21.54 1.59
C GLU A 72 1.58 20.82 0.64
N VAL A 73 1.16 21.48 -0.45
CA VAL A 73 0.32 20.85 -1.48
C VAL A 73 1.17 19.83 -2.25
N VAL A 74 0.77 18.55 -2.18
CA VAL A 74 1.43 17.45 -2.88
C VAL A 74 0.88 17.30 -4.29
N THR A 75 -0.43 17.15 -4.42
CA THR A 75 -1.10 16.97 -5.71
C THR A 75 -2.60 17.22 -5.58
N THR A 76 -3.25 17.39 -6.72
CA THR A 76 -4.70 17.39 -6.85
C THR A 76 -5.10 16.24 -7.76
N LEU A 77 -5.99 15.38 -7.31
CA LEU A 77 -6.51 14.25 -8.08
C LEU A 77 -7.93 14.56 -8.54
N LYS A 78 -8.29 14.06 -9.72
CA LYS A 78 -9.69 14.00 -10.13
C LYS A 78 -10.38 12.89 -9.36
N SER A 79 -11.66 13.07 -9.07
CA SER A 79 -12.46 12.01 -8.45
C SER A 79 -12.32 10.72 -9.25
N PRO A 80 -11.97 9.58 -8.62
CA PRO A 80 -11.90 8.33 -9.33
C PRO A 80 -13.29 7.99 -9.88
N SER A 81 -13.41 7.92 -11.21
CA SER A 81 -14.63 7.46 -11.90
C SER A 81 -14.84 5.94 -11.79
N TRP A 82 -14.08 5.26 -10.95
CA TRP A 82 -14.16 3.81 -10.82
C TRP A 82 -15.30 3.45 -9.86
N THR A 83 -16.40 2.95 -10.44
CA THR A 83 -17.45 2.26 -9.70
C THR A 83 -17.20 0.74 -9.84
N PRO A 84 -17.40 -0.07 -8.77
CA PRO A 84 -17.23 -1.52 -8.85
C PRO A 84 -18.12 -2.24 -9.88
N SER A 85 -19.07 -1.54 -10.48
CA SER A 85 -19.99 -2.06 -11.50
C SER A 85 -19.40 -2.22 -12.90
N ASP A 86 -18.23 -1.61 -13.19
CA ASP A 86 -17.66 -1.56 -14.53
C ASP A 86 -16.54 -2.61 -14.77
N SER A 87 -16.53 -3.70 -14.00
CA SER A 87 -15.58 -4.79 -14.24
C SER A 87 -16.05 -5.67 -15.40
N PRO A 88 -15.33 -5.69 -16.56
CA PRO A 88 -15.68 -6.53 -17.70
C PRO A 88 -15.10 -7.96 -17.55
N LEU A 89 -15.30 -8.61 -16.43
CA LEU A 89 -14.97 -10.01 -16.24
C LEU A 89 -16.26 -10.87 -16.27
N GLN A 90 -16.93 -10.88 -17.42
CA GLN A 90 -17.74 -12.01 -17.84
C GLN A 90 -16.82 -13.05 -18.46
N GLY A 91 -16.52 -14.09 -17.70
CA GLY A 91 -15.74 -15.23 -18.19
C GLY A 91 -15.27 -16.11 -17.05
N GLY A 92 -16.14 -17.00 -16.58
CA GLY A 92 -15.88 -18.26 -15.91
C GLY A 92 -14.88 -18.30 -14.76
N GLY A 93 -15.38 -18.39 -13.52
CA GLY A 93 -14.58 -18.81 -12.36
C GLY A 93 -14.63 -17.82 -11.21
N ILE A 94 -15.58 -18.03 -10.36
CA ILE A 94 -15.70 -17.69 -8.94
C ILE A 94 -14.54 -16.83 -8.38
N CYS A 95 -14.62 -15.52 -8.55
CA CYS A 95 -14.02 -14.58 -7.62
C CYS A 95 -15.17 -13.93 -6.83
N THR A 96 -15.73 -14.67 -5.90
CA THR A 96 -16.59 -14.09 -4.87
C THR A 96 -15.70 -13.24 -3.99
N SER A 97 -15.79 -11.91 -4.15
CA SER A 97 -15.25 -10.96 -3.19
C SER A 97 -15.65 -11.42 -1.78
N PRO A 98 -14.71 -11.62 -0.85
CA PRO A 98 -15.03 -11.98 0.53
C PRO A 98 -15.76 -10.85 1.30
N PHE A 99 -16.07 -9.73 0.67
CA PHE A 99 -16.94 -8.68 1.17
C PHE A 99 -18.42 -8.91 0.80
N LYS A 100 -18.94 -10.14 0.97
CA LYS A 100 -20.37 -10.38 1.15
C LYS A 100 -20.75 -10.28 2.64
N GLY A 101 -20.36 -9.22 3.30
CA GLY A 101 -21.20 -8.64 4.33
C GLY A 101 -22.12 -7.67 3.59
N ASP A 102 -23.42 -7.73 3.82
CA ASP A 102 -24.38 -6.80 3.28
C ASP A 102 -23.82 -5.39 3.38
N VAL A 103 -23.37 -4.85 2.24
CA VAL A 103 -23.20 -3.41 2.11
C VAL A 103 -24.63 -2.89 2.07
N GLY A 104 -25.20 -2.69 3.26
CA GLY A 104 -26.42 -1.95 3.39
C GLY A 104 -26.20 -0.68 2.58
N ARG A 105 -26.98 -0.48 1.52
CA ARG A 105 -27.09 0.79 0.82
C ARG A 105 -27.53 1.78 1.87
N GLY A 106 -26.56 2.50 2.45
CA GLY A 106 -26.84 3.76 3.11
C GLY A 106 -27.55 4.65 2.10
N PRO A 107 -28.58 5.39 2.49
CA PRO A 107 -29.30 6.26 1.58
C PRO A 107 -28.34 7.32 1.04
N GLY A 108 -28.02 7.27 -0.26
CA GLY A 108 -27.21 8.23 -0.96
C GLY A 108 -25.81 7.71 -1.32
N GLY A 109 -25.70 6.92 -2.40
CA GLY A 109 -24.43 6.75 -3.09
C GLY A 109 -23.97 8.10 -3.62
N VAL A 110 -23.07 8.76 -2.88
CA VAL A 110 -22.51 10.05 -3.28
C VAL A 110 -21.51 9.79 -4.39
N VAL A 111 -21.91 10.05 -5.62
CA VAL A 111 -21.00 10.16 -6.77
C VAL A 111 -20.17 11.42 -6.56
N TRP A 112 -18.90 11.26 -6.26
CA TRP A 112 -17.96 12.37 -6.09
C TRP A 112 -17.68 13.01 -7.44
N SER A 113 -18.10 14.24 -7.63
CA SER A 113 -17.75 15.10 -8.77
C SER A 113 -16.72 16.19 -8.41
N GLY A 114 -16.12 16.09 -7.23
CA GLY A 114 -15.23 17.12 -6.67
C GLY A 114 -13.75 16.83 -6.88
N SER A 115 -12.91 17.85 -6.77
CA SER A 115 -11.45 17.75 -6.75
C SER A 115 -10.99 17.18 -5.40
N LEU A 116 -9.98 16.31 -5.43
CA LEU A 116 -9.32 15.75 -4.26
C LEU A 116 -7.99 16.49 -4.05
N LEU A 117 -7.85 17.21 -2.95
CA LEU A 117 -6.61 17.89 -2.59
C LEU A 117 -5.81 17.04 -1.59
N VAL A 118 -4.56 16.74 -1.95
CA VAL A 118 -3.62 15.98 -1.12
C VAL A 118 -2.52 16.91 -0.64
N ALA A 119 -2.32 17.01 0.67
CA ALA A 119 -1.27 17.83 1.27
C ALA A 119 -0.45 17.06 2.31
N LEU A 120 0.81 17.47 2.45
CA LEU A 120 1.74 17.03 3.50
C LEU A 120 2.04 18.22 4.41
N LEU A 121 1.48 18.21 5.59
CA LEU A 121 1.60 19.27 6.56
C LEU A 121 3.01 19.30 7.19
N SER A 122 3.53 20.48 7.41
CA SER A 122 4.82 20.72 8.09
C SER A 122 4.77 20.40 9.58
N ALA A 123 3.58 20.50 10.19
CA ALA A 123 3.33 20.22 11.61
C ALA A 123 1.94 19.62 11.80
N PRO A 124 1.73 18.85 12.89
CA PRO A 124 0.40 18.35 13.22
C PRO A 124 -0.57 19.50 13.57
N VAL A 125 -1.85 19.32 13.25
CA VAL A 125 -2.90 20.27 13.62
C VAL A 125 -3.30 20.02 15.06
N THR A 126 -3.10 21.04 15.92
CA THR A 126 -3.35 20.96 17.39
C THR A 126 -4.25 22.06 17.91
N ASP A 127 -4.46 23.11 17.14
CA ASP A 127 -5.19 24.33 17.51
C ASP A 127 -6.65 24.36 17.04
N ARG A 128 -7.11 23.26 16.43
CA ARG A 128 -8.49 23.10 15.89
C ARG A 128 -9.23 22.00 16.64
N PRO A 129 -10.15 22.33 17.55
CA PRO A 129 -10.88 21.35 18.36
C PRO A 129 -11.85 20.47 17.54
N ASP A 130 -12.23 20.92 16.35
CA ASP A 130 -13.09 20.22 15.40
C ASP A 130 -12.31 19.23 14.49
N LEU A 131 -10.98 19.21 14.58
CA LEU A 131 -10.11 18.33 13.80
C LEU A 131 -9.24 17.44 14.71
N GLN A 132 -8.73 16.35 14.15
CA GLN A 132 -7.83 15.43 14.84
C GLN A 132 -6.86 14.75 13.88
N MET A 133 -5.62 14.52 14.31
CA MET A 133 -4.64 13.69 13.61
C MET A 133 -4.76 12.25 14.09
N VAL A 134 -4.94 11.31 13.17
CA VAL A 134 -5.13 9.88 13.47
C VAL A 134 -4.14 9.05 12.65
N PRO A 135 -3.35 8.15 13.27
CA PRO A 135 -2.49 7.22 12.54
C PRO A 135 -3.26 6.51 11.43
N LEU A 136 -2.76 6.58 10.19
CA LEU A 136 -3.46 6.05 9.01
C LEU A 136 -3.95 4.60 9.23
N ARG A 137 -3.14 3.75 9.88
CA ARG A 137 -3.54 2.37 10.18
C ARG A 137 -4.78 2.27 11.05
N LYS A 138 -4.95 3.18 12.02
CA LYS A 138 -6.12 3.19 12.91
C LYS A 138 -7.38 3.67 12.21
N THR A 139 -7.25 4.42 11.12
CA THR A 139 -8.41 4.92 10.37
C THR A 139 -9.20 3.81 9.67
N PHE A 140 -8.64 2.59 9.55
CA PHE A 140 -9.39 1.42 9.07
C PHE A 140 -10.66 1.13 9.88
N HIS A 141 -10.61 1.35 11.20
CA HIS A 141 -11.74 1.11 12.10
C HIS A 141 -12.68 2.32 12.22
N ILE A 142 -12.36 3.42 11.53
CA ILE A 142 -13.09 4.70 11.64
C ILE A 142 -13.76 5.04 10.31
N LEU A 143 -13.00 4.93 9.21
CA LEU A 143 -13.44 5.35 7.88
C LEU A 143 -14.22 4.23 7.16
N PRO A 144 -15.17 4.61 6.28
CA PRO A 144 -15.71 3.69 5.29
C PRO A 144 -14.58 3.03 4.46
N PRO A 145 -14.73 1.78 4.01
CA PRO A 145 -13.67 1.05 3.28
C PRO A 145 -13.12 1.77 2.04
N GLU A 146 -13.96 2.48 1.30
CA GLU A 146 -13.59 3.29 0.13
C GLU A 146 -12.75 4.51 0.53
N ASP A 147 -13.12 5.20 1.60
CA ASP A 147 -12.38 6.36 2.12
C ASP A 147 -11.01 5.93 2.69
N TYR A 148 -10.96 4.78 3.38
CA TYR A 148 -9.70 4.20 3.84
C TYR A 148 -8.77 3.84 2.68
N ARG A 149 -9.29 3.20 1.61
CA ARG A 149 -8.49 2.88 0.42
C ARG A 149 -7.98 4.14 -0.28
N LEU A 150 -8.81 5.17 -0.37
CA LEU A 150 -8.44 6.46 -0.94
C LEU A 150 -7.34 7.13 -0.12
N ALA A 151 -7.47 7.14 1.21
CA ALA A 151 -6.45 7.65 2.11
C ALA A 151 -5.13 6.89 1.97
N GLY A 152 -5.18 5.56 1.83
CA GLY A 152 -4.01 4.73 1.56
C GLY A 152 -3.30 5.11 0.26
N LYS A 153 -4.04 5.22 -0.86
CA LYS A 153 -3.50 5.70 -2.15
C LYS A 153 -2.81 7.07 -2.02
N CYS A 154 -3.46 8.00 -1.32
CA CYS A 154 -2.92 9.34 -1.14
C CYS A 154 -1.66 9.33 -0.25
N ALA A 155 -1.60 8.48 0.78
CA ALA A 155 -0.41 8.31 1.61
C ALA A 155 0.78 7.78 0.80
N GLU A 156 0.57 6.82 -0.10
CA GLU A 156 1.60 6.31 -1.02
C GLU A 156 2.07 7.39 -2.00
N LEU A 157 1.18 8.24 -2.51
CA LEU A 157 1.55 9.38 -3.35
C LEU A 157 2.34 10.45 -2.58
N VAL A 158 2.00 10.71 -1.32
CA VAL A 158 2.78 11.57 -0.43
C VAL A 158 4.18 11.00 -0.23
N TYR A 159 4.29 9.71 0.09
CA TYR A 159 5.57 9.02 0.22
C TYR A 159 6.38 9.08 -1.08
N PHE A 160 5.78 8.79 -2.22
CA PHE A 160 6.41 8.94 -3.54
C PHE A 160 6.92 10.36 -3.76
N HIS A 161 6.09 11.39 -3.45
CA HIS A 161 6.49 12.78 -3.61
C HIS A 161 7.72 13.13 -2.77
N GLN A 162 7.75 12.71 -1.50
CA GLN A 162 8.87 12.97 -0.60
C GLN A 162 10.19 12.35 -1.10
N ASN A 163 10.12 11.12 -1.66
CA ASN A 163 11.28 10.34 -2.07
C ASN A 163 11.69 10.51 -3.54
N SER A 164 10.96 11.33 -4.30
CA SER A 164 11.22 11.60 -5.71
C SER A 164 11.22 13.09 -6.04
N ARG A 165 11.88 13.91 -5.24
CA ARG A 165 11.99 15.36 -5.46
C ARG A 165 13.01 15.69 -6.55
N PHE A 166 14.06 14.86 -6.67
CA PHE A 166 15.14 15.02 -7.61
C PHE A 166 15.34 13.74 -8.44
N CYS A 167 15.80 13.91 -9.67
CA CYS A 167 16.07 12.83 -10.60
C CYS A 167 17.29 12.01 -10.17
N GLY A 168 17.16 10.70 -10.01
CA GLY A 168 18.28 9.81 -9.69
C GLY A 168 19.31 9.64 -10.83
N VAL A 169 19.04 10.17 -12.04
CA VAL A 169 19.94 10.10 -13.20
C VAL A 169 20.80 11.36 -13.32
N CYS A 170 20.19 12.56 -13.25
CA CYS A 170 20.89 13.81 -13.51
C CYS A 170 20.82 14.84 -12.36
N GLY A 171 20.10 14.54 -11.28
CA GLY A 171 19.92 15.45 -10.16
C GLY A 171 18.88 16.56 -10.42
N GLY A 172 18.33 16.69 -11.62
CA GLY A 172 17.34 17.70 -11.98
C GLY A 172 16.04 17.57 -11.18
N GLN A 173 15.29 18.65 -11.08
CA GLN A 173 14.02 18.66 -10.34
C GLN A 173 12.96 17.78 -11.01
N MET A 174 12.21 17.01 -10.20
CA MET A 174 11.08 16.20 -10.64
C MET A 174 9.77 16.96 -10.45
N LYS A 175 8.94 17.03 -11.50
CA LYS A 175 7.58 17.62 -11.45
C LYS A 175 6.54 16.59 -11.79
N TRP A 176 5.32 16.76 -11.28
CA TRP A 176 4.18 15.93 -11.65
C TRP A 176 3.89 16.05 -13.15
N GLN A 177 3.87 14.92 -13.85
CA GLN A 177 3.52 14.80 -15.26
C GLN A 177 2.07 14.34 -15.42
N THR A 178 1.66 13.41 -14.58
CA THR A 178 0.28 12.92 -14.45
C THR A 178 -0.13 12.91 -12.98
N GLU A 179 -1.32 12.42 -12.67
CA GLU A 179 -1.78 12.27 -11.27
C GLU A 179 -0.93 11.27 -10.46
N ILE A 180 -0.17 10.39 -11.13
CA ILE A 180 0.59 9.30 -10.50
C ILE A 180 2.04 9.21 -10.99
N SER A 181 2.49 10.07 -11.91
CA SER A 181 3.88 10.04 -12.39
C SER A 181 4.53 11.40 -12.33
N LYS A 182 5.86 11.41 -12.24
CA LYS A 182 6.69 12.60 -12.31
C LYS A 182 7.67 12.52 -13.46
N GLN A 183 8.05 13.67 -14.00
CA GLN A 183 9.06 13.79 -15.03
C GLN A 183 10.16 14.76 -14.60
N CYS A 184 11.40 14.42 -14.94
CA CYS A 184 12.56 15.29 -14.72
C CYS A 184 12.54 16.47 -15.70
N CYS A 185 12.68 17.68 -15.17
CA CYS A 185 12.71 18.91 -15.96
C CYS A 185 13.96 19.02 -16.85
N GLU A 186 15.06 18.33 -16.52
CA GLU A 186 16.33 18.41 -17.24
C GLU A 186 16.49 17.31 -18.28
N CYS A 187 16.36 16.04 -17.88
CA CYS A 187 16.63 14.91 -18.78
C CYS A 187 15.38 14.18 -19.28
N GLY A 188 14.19 14.60 -18.89
CA GLY A 188 12.93 13.98 -19.31
C GLY A 188 12.64 12.60 -18.71
N LYS A 189 13.49 12.08 -17.80
CA LYS A 189 13.25 10.80 -17.14
C LYS A 189 11.91 10.81 -16.41
N GLU A 190 11.05 9.87 -16.76
CA GLU A 190 9.78 9.66 -16.09
C GLU A 190 9.92 8.64 -14.94
N LEU A 191 9.17 8.85 -13.87
CA LEU A 191 9.18 8.01 -12.68
C LEU A 191 7.76 7.80 -12.16
N TRP A 192 7.43 6.55 -11.81
CA TRP A 192 6.17 6.13 -11.19
C TRP A 192 6.42 5.64 -9.76
N PRO A 193 5.40 5.62 -8.89
CA PRO A 193 5.49 4.97 -7.59
C PRO A 193 5.93 3.52 -7.73
N SER A 194 6.93 3.12 -6.94
CA SER A 194 7.37 1.74 -6.86
C SER A 194 6.75 1.10 -5.62
N LEU A 195 6.04 -0.02 -5.80
CA LEU A 195 5.46 -0.77 -4.70
C LEU A 195 6.44 -1.82 -4.21
N ALA A 196 6.70 -1.84 -2.90
CA ALA A 196 7.42 -2.92 -2.25
C ALA A 196 6.49 -4.14 -2.14
N THR A 197 6.64 -5.09 -3.07
CA THR A 197 5.79 -6.28 -3.10
C THR A 197 6.29 -7.30 -2.09
N ALA A 198 5.38 -7.80 -1.25
CA ALA A 198 5.65 -8.87 -0.30
C ALA A 198 4.59 -9.97 -0.43
N ILE A 199 5.01 -11.22 -0.24
CA ILE A 199 4.09 -12.36 -0.13
C ILE A 199 3.69 -12.58 1.33
N ILE A 200 2.58 -13.26 1.51
CA ILE A 200 2.16 -13.85 2.78
C ILE A 200 1.45 -15.15 2.52
N VAL A 201 1.76 -16.20 3.28
CA VAL A 201 1.25 -17.54 3.00
C VAL A 201 0.70 -18.24 4.23
N ARG A 202 -0.54 -18.74 4.11
CA ARG A 202 -1.12 -19.70 5.06
C ARG A 202 -0.72 -21.11 4.65
N ILE A 203 0.04 -21.79 5.51
CA ILE A 203 0.48 -23.17 5.33
C ILE A 203 -0.40 -24.08 6.16
N GLN A 204 -1.03 -25.06 5.53
CA GLN A 204 -1.92 -26.01 6.19
C GLN A 204 -1.30 -27.41 6.25
N ARG A 205 -1.50 -28.08 7.41
CA ARG A 205 -1.12 -29.47 7.67
C ARG A 205 -2.28 -30.19 8.36
N GLY A 206 -3.09 -30.93 7.59
CA GLY A 206 -4.33 -31.51 8.13
C GLY A 206 -5.26 -30.43 8.65
N ASP A 207 -5.62 -30.50 9.93
CA ASP A 207 -6.50 -29.55 10.60
C ASP A 207 -5.75 -28.44 11.35
N GLU A 208 -4.48 -28.23 11.04
CA GLU A 208 -3.64 -27.21 11.63
C GLU A 208 -3.10 -26.25 10.58
N ILE A 209 -2.81 -25.01 10.98
CA ILE A 209 -2.04 -24.04 10.21
C ILE A 209 -0.78 -23.63 10.95
N LEU A 210 0.26 -23.26 10.18
CA LEU A 210 1.46 -22.67 10.73
C LEU A 210 1.21 -21.20 11.05
N MET A 211 1.47 -20.81 12.29
CA MET A 211 1.49 -19.40 12.69
C MET A 211 2.81 -19.07 13.37
N VAL A 212 3.28 -17.85 13.15
CA VAL A 212 4.59 -17.37 13.61
C VAL A 212 4.47 -16.02 14.30
N HIS A 213 5.41 -15.74 15.22
CA HIS A 213 5.52 -14.45 15.88
C HIS A 213 6.89 -13.83 15.56
N ALA A 214 6.88 -12.76 14.78
CA ALA A 214 8.09 -12.03 14.39
C ALA A 214 8.55 -11.10 15.52
N HIS A 215 9.87 -10.89 15.65
CA HIS A 215 10.45 -9.94 16.61
C HIS A 215 9.99 -8.50 16.40
N THR A 216 9.58 -8.16 15.17
CA THR A 216 9.08 -6.84 14.81
C THR A 216 7.65 -6.57 15.27
N PHE A 217 6.91 -7.60 15.70
CA PHE A 217 5.55 -7.43 16.21
C PHE A 217 5.59 -6.77 17.59
N ARG A 218 4.89 -5.64 17.75
CA ARG A 218 4.87 -4.87 19.01
C ARG A 218 3.93 -5.47 20.07
N ASP A 219 2.99 -6.27 19.64
CA ASP A 219 1.96 -6.91 20.45
C ASP A 219 2.05 -8.45 20.32
N ARG A 220 1.22 -9.17 21.07
CA ARG A 220 1.30 -10.62 21.18
C ARG A 220 0.63 -11.39 20.04
N HIS A 221 0.27 -10.73 18.93
CA HIS A 221 -0.40 -11.44 17.85
C HIS A 221 0.58 -12.33 17.06
N TYR A 222 0.06 -13.46 16.60
CA TYR A 222 0.76 -14.32 15.66
C TYR A 222 0.28 -14.03 14.25
N GLY A 223 1.19 -14.01 13.31
CA GLY A 223 0.94 -13.85 11.88
C GLY A 223 1.20 -15.13 11.09
N LEU A 224 1.36 -14.95 9.82
CA LEU A 224 1.74 -15.98 8.86
C LEU A 224 3.12 -15.64 8.29
N VAL A 225 3.83 -16.62 7.73
CA VAL A 225 5.10 -16.40 7.02
C VAL A 225 4.89 -15.37 5.91
N ALA A 226 5.76 -14.36 5.87
CA ALA A 226 5.66 -13.26 4.92
C ALA A 226 7.03 -12.65 4.67
N GLY A 227 7.33 -12.31 3.40
CA GLY A 227 8.59 -11.67 3.06
C GLY A 227 8.54 -10.93 1.74
N PHE A 228 9.56 -10.13 1.48
CA PHE A 228 9.65 -9.32 0.26
C PHE A 228 10.10 -10.15 -0.94
N VAL A 229 9.51 -9.82 -2.09
CA VAL A 229 9.92 -10.38 -3.38
C VAL A 229 11.28 -9.81 -3.78
N GLU A 230 12.24 -10.68 -4.07
CA GLU A 230 13.56 -10.30 -4.52
C GLU A 230 13.64 -10.16 -6.05
N THR A 231 14.67 -9.47 -6.52
CA THR A 231 14.88 -9.26 -7.96
C THR A 231 15.15 -10.59 -8.65
N GLY A 232 14.34 -10.92 -9.64
CA GLY A 232 14.53 -12.10 -10.49
C GLY A 232 13.77 -13.34 -10.06
N GLU A 233 13.02 -13.30 -8.94
CA GLU A 233 12.14 -14.40 -8.53
C GLU A 233 10.66 -14.15 -8.88
N THR A 234 9.90 -15.22 -9.08
CA THR A 234 8.45 -15.19 -9.16
C THR A 234 7.84 -15.14 -7.76
N LEU A 235 6.55 -14.80 -7.67
CA LEU A 235 5.84 -14.79 -6.37
C LEU A 235 5.84 -16.17 -5.70
N GLU A 236 5.68 -17.24 -6.48
CA GLU A 236 5.69 -18.62 -5.98
C GLU A 236 7.10 -19.07 -5.53
N GLU A 237 8.15 -18.58 -6.17
CA GLU A 237 9.54 -18.80 -5.73
C GLU A 237 9.82 -18.09 -4.42
N CYS A 238 9.38 -16.82 -4.29
CA CYS A 238 9.44 -16.07 -3.05
C CYS A 238 8.71 -16.80 -1.92
N VAL A 239 7.49 -17.29 -2.15
CA VAL A 239 6.76 -18.08 -1.15
C VAL A 239 7.57 -19.30 -0.69
N ARG A 240 8.21 -20.04 -1.63
CA ARG A 240 9.02 -21.23 -1.25
C ARG A 240 10.29 -20.84 -0.50
N ARG A 241 10.96 -19.76 -0.93
CA ARG A 241 12.19 -19.27 -0.29
C ARG A 241 11.91 -18.81 1.13
N GLU A 242 10.95 -17.92 1.35
CA GLU A 242 10.60 -17.39 2.67
C GLU A 242 10.17 -18.50 3.63
N VAL A 243 9.32 -19.42 3.17
CA VAL A 243 8.91 -20.57 4.00
C VAL A 243 10.12 -21.42 4.38
N TRP A 244 11.04 -21.67 3.43
CA TRP A 244 12.24 -22.45 3.73
C TRP A 244 13.20 -21.70 4.67
N GLU A 245 13.41 -20.42 4.44
CA GLU A 245 14.33 -19.60 5.24
C GLU A 245 13.85 -19.45 6.67
N GLU A 246 12.59 -19.07 6.85
CA GLU A 246 12.02 -18.84 8.18
C GLU A 246 11.70 -20.10 8.96
N THR A 247 11.34 -21.21 8.27
CA THR A 247 10.74 -22.38 8.96
C THR A 247 11.38 -23.73 8.64
N ARG A 248 12.24 -23.84 7.63
CA ARG A 248 12.83 -25.10 7.09
C ARG A 248 11.79 -26.10 6.58
N LEU A 249 10.59 -25.66 6.31
CA LEU A 249 9.52 -26.51 5.75
C LEU A 249 9.55 -26.47 4.21
N ARG A 250 9.06 -27.56 3.62
CA ARG A 250 8.73 -27.64 2.19
C ARG A 250 7.25 -27.68 2.01
N ILE A 251 6.74 -26.96 1.03
CA ILE A 251 5.32 -26.77 0.74
C ILE A 251 5.00 -27.16 -0.70
N THR A 252 3.72 -27.44 -0.93
CA THR A 252 3.17 -27.75 -2.25
C THR A 252 1.82 -27.04 -2.43
N ASN A 253 1.20 -27.17 -3.62
CA ASN A 253 -0.13 -26.63 -3.91
C ASN A 253 -0.26 -25.15 -3.57
N ILE A 254 0.75 -24.33 -3.93
CA ILE A 254 0.71 -22.89 -3.76
C ILE A 254 -0.41 -22.32 -4.63
N ARG A 255 -1.37 -21.59 -4.02
CA ARG A 255 -2.51 -20.99 -4.70
C ARG A 255 -2.67 -19.54 -4.29
N TYR A 256 -2.89 -18.66 -5.27
CA TYR A 256 -3.23 -17.26 -5.01
C TYR A 256 -4.54 -17.16 -4.22
N PHE A 257 -4.53 -16.37 -3.16
CA PHE A 257 -5.70 -16.10 -2.32
C PHE A 257 -6.29 -14.71 -2.58
N GLY A 258 -5.46 -13.71 -2.70
CA GLY A 258 -5.86 -12.32 -2.89
C GLY A 258 -4.69 -11.37 -2.65
N SER A 259 -4.92 -10.08 -2.85
CA SER A 259 -3.91 -9.05 -2.56
C SER A 259 -4.51 -7.91 -1.73
N GLN A 260 -3.62 -7.12 -1.14
CA GLN A 260 -3.99 -5.96 -0.34
C GLN A 260 -2.94 -4.85 -0.49
N PRO A 261 -3.34 -3.61 -0.89
CA PRO A 261 -2.49 -2.44 -0.73
C PRO A 261 -2.07 -2.29 0.73
N TRP A 262 -0.79 -1.99 0.94
CA TRP A 262 -0.21 -1.84 2.27
C TRP A 262 0.57 -0.52 2.35
N PRO A 263 -0.14 0.63 2.49
CA PRO A 263 0.44 1.98 2.41
C PRO A 263 1.30 2.34 3.63
N TYR A 264 2.22 1.44 4.02
CA TYR A 264 3.10 1.58 5.18
C TYR A 264 4.54 1.18 4.83
N PRO A 265 5.29 2.04 4.09
CA PRO A 265 4.83 3.27 3.43
C PRO A 265 4.31 3.09 1.99
N CYS A 266 4.63 1.99 1.27
CA CYS A 266 4.33 1.79 -0.16
C CYS A 266 4.34 0.30 -0.54
N GLY A 267 3.57 -0.53 0.16
CA GLY A 267 3.58 -1.98 -0.02
C GLY A 267 2.39 -2.53 -0.80
N LEU A 268 2.60 -3.70 -1.39
CA LEU A 268 1.54 -4.58 -1.88
C LEU A 268 1.74 -5.96 -1.27
N MET A 269 0.78 -6.39 -0.44
CA MET A 269 0.77 -7.76 0.09
C MET A 269 0.04 -8.69 -0.87
N VAL A 270 0.68 -9.83 -1.24
CA VAL A 270 0.09 -10.86 -2.11
C VAL A 270 -0.05 -12.14 -1.30
N GLY A 271 -1.31 -12.51 -1.02
CA GLY A 271 -1.67 -13.64 -0.17
C GLY A 271 -1.76 -14.97 -0.94
N PHE A 272 -1.21 -16.01 -0.34
CA PHE A 272 -1.24 -17.36 -0.84
C PHE A 272 -1.75 -18.35 0.21
N THR A 273 -2.24 -19.50 -0.25
CA THR A 273 -2.41 -20.71 0.56
C THR A 273 -1.48 -21.78 0.02
N ALA A 274 -0.98 -22.64 0.90
CA ALA A 274 -0.16 -23.79 0.52
C ALA A 274 -0.37 -24.95 1.48
N ASP A 275 -0.04 -26.16 1.02
CA ASP A 275 -0.07 -27.36 1.83
C ASP A 275 1.35 -27.73 2.30
N TYR A 276 1.49 -28.15 3.56
CA TYR A 276 2.72 -28.73 4.06
C TYR A 276 3.05 -30.00 3.26
N LEU A 277 4.29 -30.09 2.79
CA LEU A 277 4.78 -31.27 2.09
C LEU A 277 5.72 -32.10 2.97
N SER A 278 6.75 -31.48 3.55
CA SER A 278 7.76 -32.18 4.35
C SER A 278 8.62 -31.19 5.15
N GLY A 279 9.47 -31.73 6.02
CA GLY A 279 10.41 -30.95 6.84
C GLY A 279 10.01 -30.96 8.32
N GLN A 280 10.98 -30.66 9.17
CA GLN A 280 10.75 -30.42 10.59
C GLN A 280 10.79 -28.91 10.85
N LEU A 281 9.79 -28.39 11.56
CA LEU A 281 9.74 -26.97 11.90
C LEU A 281 10.97 -26.55 12.68
N SER A 282 11.71 -25.61 12.11
CA SER A 282 12.89 -24.99 12.70
C SER A 282 12.87 -23.50 12.37
N LEU A 283 12.55 -22.69 13.35
CA LEU A 283 12.37 -21.24 13.18
C LEU A 283 13.73 -20.55 13.03
N GLN A 284 13.81 -19.63 12.07
CA GLN A 284 14.92 -18.69 11.93
C GLN A 284 14.84 -17.67 13.08
N ARG A 285 15.70 -17.85 14.07
CA ARG A 285 15.64 -17.11 15.34
C ARG A 285 16.00 -15.63 15.22
N GLU A 286 16.59 -15.21 14.12
CA GLU A 286 16.92 -13.81 13.80
C GLU A 286 15.64 -13.01 13.51
N GLU A 287 14.62 -13.64 12.94
CA GLU A 287 13.37 -12.98 12.53
C GLU A 287 12.18 -13.41 13.38
N LEU A 288 12.11 -14.69 13.73
CA LEU A 288 10.99 -15.27 14.45
C LEU A 288 11.32 -15.61 15.91
N SER A 289 10.59 -15.01 16.83
CA SER A 289 10.71 -15.30 18.27
C SER A 289 10.00 -16.57 18.66
N ASP A 290 8.86 -16.89 18.02
CA ASP A 290 8.04 -18.06 18.29
C ASP A 290 7.24 -18.49 17.05
N GLY A 291 6.71 -19.72 17.08
CA GLY A 291 5.86 -20.25 16.03
C GLY A 291 5.56 -21.73 16.20
N GLY A 292 4.47 -22.17 15.60
CA GLY A 292 4.02 -23.55 15.73
C GLY A 292 2.80 -23.86 14.88
N TRP A 293 2.35 -25.10 14.98
CA TRP A 293 1.13 -25.57 14.34
C TRP A 293 -0.05 -25.38 15.30
N TYR A 294 -1.11 -24.75 14.81
CA TYR A 294 -2.28 -24.40 15.60
C TYR A 294 -3.54 -24.95 14.97
N SER A 295 -4.34 -25.63 15.75
CA SER A 295 -5.69 -26.08 15.39
C SER A 295 -6.71 -24.95 15.62
N ARG A 296 -7.90 -25.09 15.03
CA ARG A 296 -8.96 -24.07 15.10
C ARG A 296 -9.40 -23.74 16.51
N ASP A 297 -9.40 -24.70 17.40
CA ASP A 297 -9.76 -24.59 18.81
C ASP A 297 -8.66 -24.00 19.70
N ARG A 298 -7.43 -23.85 19.17
CA ARG A 298 -6.25 -23.37 19.91
C ARG A 298 -5.49 -22.27 19.20
N LEU A 299 -6.20 -21.44 18.44
CA LEU A 299 -5.57 -20.30 17.79
C LEU A 299 -5.00 -19.32 18.82
N PRO A 300 -3.79 -18.78 18.59
CA PRO A 300 -3.22 -17.73 19.42
C PRO A 300 -3.91 -16.38 19.15
N TYR A 301 -3.38 -15.30 19.72
CA TYR A 301 -3.87 -13.95 19.37
C TYR A 301 -3.71 -13.69 17.87
N LEU A 302 -4.82 -13.35 17.23
CA LEU A 302 -4.87 -13.13 15.78
C LEU A 302 -4.39 -11.73 15.39
N PRO A 303 -3.97 -11.54 14.13
CA PRO A 303 -3.69 -10.22 13.58
C PRO A 303 -4.95 -9.34 13.55
N ASP A 304 -4.74 -8.04 13.34
CA ASP A 304 -5.85 -7.10 13.17
C ASP A 304 -6.73 -7.50 11.98
N PRO A 305 -8.08 -7.43 12.11
CA PRO A 305 -9.03 -7.74 11.03
C PRO A 305 -8.82 -6.94 9.74
N SER A 306 -8.13 -5.80 9.80
CA SER A 306 -7.76 -5.01 8.63
C SER A 306 -6.75 -5.70 7.72
N SER A 307 -6.05 -6.75 8.19
CA SER A 307 -4.94 -7.37 7.48
C SER A 307 -5.34 -8.57 6.63
N ILE A 308 -4.62 -8.78 5.53
CA ILE A 308 -4.76 -9.99 4.71
C ILE A 308 -4.38 -11.26 5.50
N ALA A 309 -3.49 -11.13 6.50
CA ALA A 309 -3.16 -12.22 7.41
C ALA A 309 -4.41 -12.74 8.13
N TYR A 310 -5.19 -11.82 8.73
CA TYR A 310 -6.45 -12.18 9.37
C TYR A 310 -7.41 -12.85 8.38
N ARG A 311 -7.58 -12.29 7.17
CA ARG A 311 -8.48 -12.86 6.16
C ARG A 311 -8.09 -14.26 5.73
N LEU A 312 -6.80 -14.57 5.61
CA LEU A 312 -6.29 -15.90 5.31
C LEU A 312 -6.60 -16.91 6.41
N ILE A 313 -6.52 -16.48 7.68
CA ILE A 313 -6.83 -17.33 8.84
C ILE A 313 -8.34 -17.51 8.96
N ASP A 314 -9.13 -16.44 8.88
CA ASP A 314 -10.58 -16.44 8.99
C ASP A 314 -11.25 -17.31 7.88
N ASP A 315 -10.72 -17.23 6.64
CA ASP A 315 -11.15 -18.11 5.55
C ASP A 315 -10.96 -19.58 5.90
N TRP A 316 -9.82 -19.96 6.47
CA TRP A 316 -9.57 -21.34 6.88
C TRP A 316 -10.48 -21.78 8.04
N VAL A 317 -10.72 -20.92 9.01
CA VAL A 317 -11.64 -21.20 10.13
C VAL A 317 -13.04 -21.48 9.59
N LYS A 318 -13.53 -20.69 8.65
CA LYS A 318 -14.88 -20.78 8.06
C LYS A 318 -15.06 -21.96 7.10
N GLN A 319 -14.00 -22.55 6.57
CA GLN A 319 -14.10 -23.69 5.64
C GLN A 319 -14.67 -24.95 6.28
N THR A 320 -14.63 -25.11 7.60
CA THR A 320 -15.21 -26.26 8.32
C THR A 320 -16.73 -26.32 8.27
N ASP A 321 -17.41 -25.17 8.12
CA ASP A 321 -18.87 -25.11 8.16
C ASP A 321 -19.53 -25.60 6.85
N LYS A 322 -18.74 -26.00 5.85
CA LYS A 322 -19.24 -26.46 4.53
C LYS A 322 -19.24 -27.98 4.34
N HIS A 323 -18.88 -28.75 5.35
CA HIS A 323 -18.82 -30.22 5.27
C HIS A 323 -19.81 -30.93 6.21
N PHE A 324 -20.93 -30.28 6.57
CA PHE A 324 -22.07 -30.91 7.23
C PHE A 324 -23.37 -30.75 6.44
#